data_0008f226524c0a0500620822200b6d6f
#
_entry.id   0008f226524c0a0500620822200b6d6f
#
_cell.length_a   1.000
_cell.length_b   1.000
_cell.length_c   1.000
_cell.angle_alpha   90.00
_cell.angle_beta   90.00
_cell.angle_gamma   90.00
#
_symmetry.space_group_name_H-M   'P 1'
#
loop_
_entity.id
_entity.type
_entity.pdbx_description
1 polymer ?
#
loop_
_entity_poly.entity_id
_entity_poly.type
_entity_poly.pdbx_seq_one_letter_code
_entity_poly.pdbx_strand_id
1 'polypeptide(L)'
;MQTSLTIHDRILRIQTLLEEKKGEDIEVFDLSGRDYIVEKVLIVSAMIGRHSHALLDHLKTELKPQGEIFYATEEESEDWLIADLGDIMIHIFTPNHRKKFNLEEFLNTLIASKA
;
A
#
# COMPACT_ATOMS: atom_id res chain seq x y z
N MET A 1 -25.51 -11.11 8.80
CA MET A 1 -24.28 -11.72 9.21
C MET A 1 -23.08 -11.14 8.51
N GLN A 2 -22.09 -10.87 9.27
CA GLN A 2 -20.88 -10.26 8.80
C GLN A 2 -19.90 -11.30 8.28
N THR A 3 -19.45 -11.11 7.08
CA THR A 3 -18.42 -11.99 6.52
C THR A 3 -17.09 -11.28 6.58
N SER A 4 -16.14 -11.88 7.27
CA SER A 4 -14.80 -11.31 7.32
C SER A 4 -14.11 -11.51 5.98
N LEU A 5 -13.49 -10.45 5.50
CA LEU A 5 -12.69 -10.54 4.29
C LEU A 5 -11.33 -11.12 4.65
N THR A 6 -10.83 -12.00 3.79
CA THR A 6 -9.46 -12.48 3.95
C THR A 6 -8.51 -11.34 3.61
N ILE A 7 -7.25 -11.48 4.03
CA ILE A 7 -6.27 -10.46 3.69
C ILE A 7 -6.08 -10.40 2.16
N HIS A 8 -6.22 -11.54 1.50
CA HIS A 8 -6.15 -11.58 0.04
C HIS A 8 -7.26 -10.75 -0.59
N ASP A 9 -8.49 -10.91 -0.10
CA ASP A 9 -9.63 -10.14 -0.61
C ASP A 9 -9.44 -8.65 -0.39
N ARG A 10 -8.88 -8.28 0.76
CA ARG A 10 -8.62 -6.88 1.07
C ARG A 10 -7.58 -6.29 0.13
N ILE A 11 -6.53 -7.06 -0.16
CA ILE A 11 -5.50 -6.63 -1.10
C ILE A 11 -6.10 -6.39 -2.48
N LEU A 12 -6.93 -7.32 -2.96
CA LEU A 12 -7.56 -7.17 -4.26
C LEU A 12 -8.42 -5.91 -4.33
N ARG A 13 -9.14 -5.64 -3.25
CA ARG A 13 -9.97 -4.43 -3.20
C ARG A 13 -9.12 -3.17 -3.26
N ILE A 14 -8.03 -3.15 -2.51
CA ILE A 14 -7.13 -2.00 -2.52
C ILE A 14 -6.55 -1.80 -3.91
N GLN A 15 -6.13 -2.87 -4.56
CA GLN A 15 -5.60 -2.78 -5.92
C GLN A 15 -6.63 -2.19 -6.88
N THR A 16 -7.88 -2.67 -6.79
CA THR A 16 -8.94 -2.16 -7.65
C THR A 16 -9.16 -0.67 -7.45
N LEU A 17 -9.19 -0.23 -6.20
CA LEU A 17 -9.39 1.18 -5.90
C LEU A 17 -8.25 2.04 -6.43
N LEU A 18 -7.03 1.56 -6.31
CA LEU A 18 -5.88 2.29 -6.82
C LEU A 18 -5.94 2.38 -8.34
N GLU A 19 -6.34 1.29 -9.00
CA GLU A 19 -6.46 1.28 -10.45
C GLU A 19 -7.54 2.21 -10.94
N GLU A 20 -8.64 2.33 -10.19
CA GLU A 20 -9.73 3.23 -10.55
C GLU A 20 -9.26 4.68 -10.67
N LYS A 21 -8.28 5.05 -9.86
CA LYS A 21 -7.74 6.41 -9.87
C LYS A 21 -6.38 6.49 -10.54
N LYS A 22 -6.10 5.55 -11.44
CA LYS A 22 -4.91 5.57 -12.28
C LYS A 22 -3.59 5.36 -11.54
N GLY A 23 -3.61 4.66 -10.43
CA GLY A 23 -2.38 4.20 -9.82
C GLY A 23 -1.68 3.24 -10.76
N GLU A 24 -0.37 3.31 -10.85
CA GLU A 24 0.40 2.52 -11.79
C GLU A 24 1.44 1.64 -11.12
N ASP A 25 1.84 0.59 -11.82
CA ASP A 25 2.91 -0.29 -11.36
C ASP A 25 2.69 -0.79 -9.94
N ILE A 26 1.48 -1.30 -9.69
CA ILE A 26 1.12 -1.80 -8.37
C ILE A 26 1.82 -3.13 -8.13
N GLU A 27 2.54 -3.21 -7.01
CA GLU A 27 3.19 -4.45 -6.61
C GLU A 27 2.79 -4.82 -5.19
N VAL A 28 2.59 -6.10 -4.97
CA VAL A 28 2.20 -6.62 -3.66
C VAL A 28 3.30 -7.54 -3.17
N PHE A 29 3.71 -7.32 -1.92
CA PHE A 29 4.76 -8.13 -1.30
C PHE A 29 4.19 -8.87 -0.12
N ASP A 30 4.37 -10.19 -0.12
CA ASP A 30 3.90 -11.06 0.96
C ASP A 30 5.05 -11.29 1.93
N LEU A 31 4.92 -10.71 3.11
CA LEU A 31 5.93 -10.82 4.14
C LEU A 31 5.48 -11.72 5.28
N SER A 32 4.41 -12.47 5.06
CA SER A 32 3.91 -13.40 6.06
C SER A 32 5.02 -14.37 6.45
N GLY A 33 5.18 -14.58 7.75
CA GLY A 33 6.21 -15.47 8.24
C GLY A 33 7.60 -14.87 8.26
N ARG A 34 7.73 -13.63 7.83
CA ARG A 34 9.01 -12.92 7.89
C ARG A 34 9.02 -12.02 9.13
N ASP A 35 10.22 -11.63 9.52
CA ASP A 35 10.38 -10.73 10.67
C ASP A 35 10.18 -9.30 10.20
N TYR A 36 8.94 -8.90 10.06
CA TYR A 36 8.60 -7.56 9.61
C TYR A 36 7.32 -7.10 10.29
N ILE A 37 7.08 -5.79 10.26
CA ILE A 37 5.99 -5.19 11.04
C ILE A 37 4.61 -5.44 10.46
N VAL A 38 4.51 -5.74 9.17
CA VAL A 38 3.21 -6.02 8.54
C VAL A 38 3.33 -7.29 7.70
N GLU A 39 2.17 -7.89 7.40
CA GLU A 39 2.13 -9.11 6.59
C GLU A 39 2.23 -8.81 5.10
N LYS A 40 1.65 -7.70 4.67
CA LYS A 40 1.62 -7.35 3.25
C LYS A 40 2.03 -5.91 3.06
N VAL A 41 2.78 -5.67 2.01
CA VAL A 41 3.14 -4.32 1.59
C VAL A 41 2.67 -4.13 0.16
N LEU A 42 2.03 -3.01 -0.11
CA LEU A 42 1.56 -2.64 -1.44
C LEU A 42 2.31 -1.38 -1.84
N ILE A 43 2.85 -1.38 -3.05
CA ILE A 43 3.54 -0.21 -3.58
C ILE A 43 2.86 0.18 -4.87
N VAL A 44 2.59 1.47 -5.04
CA VAL A 44 1.94 2.00 -6.22
C VAL A 44 2.61 3.31 -6.60
N SER A 45 2.64 3.60 -7.90
CA SER A 45 3.18 4.87 -8.41
C SER A 45 2.05 5.83 -8.71
N ALA A 46 2.22 7.07 -8.28
CA ALA A 46 1.36 8.19 -8.65
C ALA A 46 2.06 8.97 -9.74
N MET A 47 1.30 9.72 -10.54
CA MET A 47 1.91 10.45 -11.66
C MET A 47 2.60 11.73 -11.22
N ILE A 48 1.91 12.54 -10.44
CA ILE A 48 2.48 13.77 -9.90
C ILE A 48 1.93 13.94 -8.49
N GLY A 49 2.49 14.90 -7.76
CA GLY A 49 2.21 15.04 -6.34
C GLY A 49 0.74 15.03 -5.95
N ARG A 50 -0.09 15.82 -6.63
CA ARG A 50 -1.51 15.86 -6.30
C ARG A 50 -2.16 14.51 -6.49
N HIS A 51 -1.69 13.74 -7.45
CA HIS A 51 -2.24 12.43 -7.73
C HIS A 51 -2.02 11.49 -6.55
N SER A 52 -0.87 11.60 -5.89
CA SER A 52 -0.60 10.72 -4.74
C SER A 52 -1.61 10.95 -3.62
N HIS A 53 -1.93 12.20 -3.33
CA HIS A 53 -2.93 12.50 -2.30
C HIS A 53 -4.32 12.04 -2.74
N ALA A 54 -4.63 12.17 -4.03
CA ALA A 54 -5.92 11.72 -4.54
C ALA A 54 -6.09 10.21 -4.38
N LEU A 55 -5.01 9.46 -4.61
CA LEU A 55 -5.04 8.02 -4.41
C LEU A 55 -5.33 7.67 -2.96
N LEU A 56 -4.62 8.32 -2.04
CA LEU A 56 -4.83 8.04 -0.62
C LEU A 56 -6.22 8.44 -0.17
N ASP A 57 -6.71 9.60 -0.61
CA ASP A 57 -8.05 10.05 -0.26
C ASP A 57 -9.11 9.07 -0.75
N HIS A 58 -8.92 8.54 -1.95
CA HIS A 58 -9.85 7.55 -2.50
C HIS A 58 -9.87 6.30 -1.64
N LEU A 59 -8.70 5.83 -1.21
CA LEU A 59 -8.63 4.68 -0.34
C LEU A 59 -9.34 4.93 0.98
N LYS A 60 -9.12 6.08 1.59
CA LYS A 60 -9.78 6.41 2.85
C LYS A 60 -11.29 6.45 2.69
N THR A 61 -11.75 7.12 1.64
CA THR A 61 -13.18 7.30 1.40
C THR A 61 -13.89 5.97 1.18
N GLU A 62 -13.26 5.06 0.44
CA GLU A 62 -13.90 3.80 0.08
C GLU A 62 -13.69 2.71 1.12
N LEU A 63 -12.57 2.71 1.81
CA LEU A 63 -12.23 1.61 2.70
C LEU A 63 -12.72 1.79 4.13
N LYS A 64 -12.75 3.02 4.64
CA LYS A 64 -13.20 3.24 6.02
C LYS A 64 -14.63 2.75 6.24
N PRO A 65 -15.59 3.04 5.34
CA PRO A 65 -16.95 2.52 5.55
C PRO A 65 -17.02 1.01 5.50
N GLN A 66 -16.02 0.36 4.92
CA GLN A 66 -16.01 -1.10 4.82
C GLN A 66 -15.26 -1.75 5.96
N GLY A 67 -14.85 -0.97 6.95
CA GLY A 67 -14.27 -1.53 8.17
C GLY A 67 -12.77 -1.43 8.27
N GLU A 68 -12.09 -0.88 7.27
CA GLU A 68 -10.66 -0.73 7.37
C GLU A 68 -10.31 0.40 8.33
N ILE A 69 -9.28 0.18 9.11
CA ILE A 69 -8.80 1.16 10.06
C ILE A 69 -7.44 1.66 9.59
N PHE A 70 -7.34 2.96 9.41
CA PHE A 70 -6.07 3.60 9.07
C PHE A 70 -5.41 4.01 10.38
N TYR A 71 -4.57 3.13 10.90
CA TYR A 71 -3.93 3.37 12.19
C TYR A 71 -2.98 4.56 12.15
N ALA A 72 -2.34 4.77 11.01
CA ALA A 72 -1.44 5.89 10.84
C ALA A 72 -1.31 6.19 9.35
N THR A 73 -1.05 7.46 9.03
CA THR A 73 -0.72 7.85 7.66
C THR A 73 0.40 8.87 7.70
N GLU A 74 1.20 8.88 6.64
CA GLU A 74 2.24 9.89 6.43
C GLU A 74 1.90 10.57 5.13
N GLU A 75 1.60 11.87 5.22
CA GLU A 75 1.10 12.61 4.05
C GLU A 75 1.82 13.93 3.83
N GLU A 76 2.96 14.14 4.47
CA GLU A 76 3.67 15.41 4.35
C GLU A 76 4.34 15.59 3.00
N SER A 77 4.91 14.54 2.47
CA SER A 77 5.61 14.61 1.19
C SER A 77 4.73 14.02 0.09
N GLU A 78 4.53 14.80 -0.98
CA GLU A 78 3.77 14.30 -2.12
C GLU A 78 4.48 13.16 -2.83
N ASP A 79 5.78 13.02 -2.59
CA ASP A 79 6.58 12.00 -3.27
C ASP A 79 6.46 10.63 -2.62
N TRP A 80 6.00 10.57 -1.38
CA TRP A 80 5.92 9.30 -0.68
C TRP A 80 4.87 9.40 0.42
N LEU A 81 3.70 8.82 0.16
CA LEU A 81 2.65 8.72 1.16
C LEU A 81 2.58 7.30 1.69
N ILE A 82 2.24 7.16 2.95
CA ILE A 82 2.17 5.85 3.59
C ILE A 82 0.83 5.73 4.30
N ALA A 83 0.19 4.57 4.15
CA ALA A 83 -1.01 4.24 4.91
C ALA A 83 -0.78 2.93 5.64
N ASP A 84 -0.96 2.94 6.95
CA ASP A 84 -0.75 1.79 7.81
C ASP A 84 -2.11 1.25 8.26
N LEU A 85 -2.48 0.09 7.76
CA LEU A 85 -3.75 -0.56 8.10
C LEU A 85 -3.57 -1.67 9.13
N GLY A 86 -2.42 -1.74 9.76
CA GLY A 86 -2.14 -2.73 10.79
C GLY A 86 -1.40 -3.94 10.23
N ASP A 87 -2.06 -4.69 9.39
CA ASP A 87 -1.46 -5.87 8.75
C ASP A 87 -1.08 -5.61 7.30
N ILE A 88 -1.49 -4.49 6.74
CA ILE A 88 -1.17 -4.09 5.37
C ILE A 88 -0.61 -2.68 5.40
N MET A 89 0.49 -2.46 4.72
CA MET A 89 1.04 -1.11 4.59
C MET A 89 1.08 -0.73 3.12
N ILE A 90 0.59 0.44 2.79
CA ILE A 90 0.50 0.92 1.42
C ILE A 90 1.46 2.08 1.26
N HIS A 91 2.32 1.99 0.24
CA HIS A 91 3.26 3.05 -0.10
C HIS A 91 2.90 3.62 -1.46
N ILE A 92 2.66 4.92 -1.50
CA ILE A 92 2.33 5.62 -2.73
C ILE A 92 3.51 6.54 -3.05
N PHE A 93 4.20 6.25 -4.14
CA PHE A 93 5.41 6.98 -4.55
C PHE A 93 5.19 7.70 -5.85
N THR A 94 5.86 8.85 -6.03
CA THR A 94 6.07 9.33 -7.38
C THR A 94 7.16 8.46 -8.00
N PRO A 95 7.17 8.32 -9.33
CA PRO A 95 8.09 7.37 -9.99
C PRO A 95 9.56 7.62 -9.67
N ASN A 96 9.99 8.88 -9.66
CA ASN A 96 11.38 9.18 -9.37
C ASN A 96 11.77 8.79 -7.96
N HIS A 97 10.89 9.09 -7.01
CA HIS A 97 11.18 8.77 -5.61
C HIS A 97 11.16 7.28 -5.38
N ARG A 98 10.23 6.57 -6.04
CA ARG A 98 10.15 5.12 -5.93
C ARG A 98 11.45 4.46 -6.40
N LYS A 99 11.95 4.91 -7.55
CA LYS A 99 13.18 4.39 -8.12
C LYS A 99 14.37 4.69 -7.21
N LYS A 100 14.41 5.90 -6.70
CA LYS A 100 15.54 6.35 -5.88
C LYS A 100 15.58 5.61 -4.55
N PHE A 101 14.44 5.45 -3.89
CA PHE A 101 14.37 4.78 -2.60
C PHE A 101 14.52 3.27 -2.75
N ASN A 102 13.90 2.71 -3.79
CA ASN A 102 13.98 1.29 -4.12
C ASN A 102 13.58 0.38 -2.97
N LEU A 103 12.40 0.64 -2.41
CA LEU A 103 11.87 -0.17 -1.33
C LEU A 103 11.67 -1.62 -1.76
N GLU A 104 11.38 -1.82 -3.04
CA GLU A 104 11.16 -3.16 -3.58
C GLU A 104 12.37 -4.07 -3.37
N GLU A 105 13.57 -3.54 -3.55
CA GLU A 105 14.76 -4.34 -3.36
C GLU A 105 14.88 -4.80 -1.92
N PHE A 106 14.62 -3.91 -0.99
CA PHE A 106 14.66 -4.24 0.43
C PHE A 106 13.64 -5.33 0.76
N LEU A 107 12.42 -5.18 0.25
CA LEU A 107 11.37 -6.15 0.52
C LEU A 107 11.68 -7.50 -0.11
N ASN A 108 12.21 -7.50 -1.32
CA ASN A 108 12.59 -8.74 -1.98
C ASN A 108 13.72 -9.44 -1.21
N THR A 109 14.61 -8.68 -0.63
CA THR A 109 15.67 -9.25 0.21
C THR A 109 15.08 -9.95 1.42
N LEU A 110 14.07 -9.34 2.06
CA LEU A 110 13.40 -9.96 3.19
C LEU A 110 12.70 -11.25 2.78
N ILE A 111 12.04 -11.24 1.64
CA ILE A 111 11.31 -12.42 1.16
C ILE A 111 12.28 -13.55 0.81
N ALA A 112 13.39 -13.22 0.19
CA ALA A 112 14.39 -14.21 -0.18
C ALA A 112 15.14 -14.77 1.03
N SER A 113 15.17 -14.01 2.11
CA SER A 113 15.88 -14.41 3.32
C SER A 113 15.09 -15.51 4.02
N LYS A 114 15.68 -16.66 4.15
CA LYS A 114 15.00 -17.77 4.81
C LYS A 114 15.28 -17.74 6.29
N ALA A 115 14.22 -17.87 7.02
CA ALA A 115 14.35 -17.97 8.46
C ALA A 115 14.82 -19.37 8.83
#